data_e9c6b81af2e6333dec3f640d4a2c3a36
#
_entry.id   e9c6b81af2e6333dec3f640d4a2c3a36
#
_cell.length_a   1.000
_cell.length_b   1.000
_cell.length_c   1.000
_cell.angle_alpha   90.00
_cell.angle_beta   90.00
_cell.angle_gamma   90.00
#
_symmetry.space_group_name_H-M   'P 1'
#
loop_
_entity.id
_entity.type
_entity.pdbx_description
1 polymer ?
#
loop_
_entity_poly.entity_id
_entity_poly.type
_entity_poly.pdbx_seq_one_letter_code
_entity_poly.pdbx_strand_id
1 'polypeptide(L)'
;MQYVLLLSSDQQLAEQLQPFCPEQWQLKSYSSVAAYLGQHESEGEEDLLIMDQAMLQDLTMAEIRNLTLLLPMAVRIMLVPDCQDEIVLQYLQQFHSFSSRQLSGTGFRALLQRVQALQWLTFDPALRRQLFSLQDLPLVPKIASEVKSMLDDPDADIDALSRIIEQDTTLTSRLLQLANSPYMGFSKDTSSVSVAISRMGLNLLYGLVVALTLEPEATSRCSAERGQQILAQSLQQARLARKFCALAGGDHEQQEEVVICSMFTGFGHLVLECNGYPSRQWHETAPEEEPEARLVAAFILTLWGFSNRFTDPLMATQLQDLPEQGSLVADSLLLAAWLPQTGANILGQRLWTQLQKSSYWSMWAQACTLVVSD
;
A
#
# COMPACT_ATOMS: atom_id res chain seq x y z
N MET A 1 -19.89 9.40 14.61
CA MET A 1 -18.88 9.46 15.68
C MET A 1 -18.01 8.25 15.48
N GLN A 2 -16.69 8.38 15.56
CA GLN A 2 -15.74 7.31 15.36
C GLN A 2 -15.16 6.87 16.69
N TYR A 3 -14.80 5.58 16.81
CA TYR A 3 -14.38 5.02 18.07
C TYR A 3 -12.98 4.40 17.98
N VAL A 4 -12.14 4.76 18.96
CA VAL A 4 -10.83 4.12 19.19
C VAL A 4 -10.95 3.24 20.43
N LEU A 5 -10.62 1.98 20.29
CA LEU A 5 -10.43 1.04 21.39
C LEU A 5 -8.93 0.95 21.70
N LEU A 6 -8.54 1.39 22.87
CA LEU A 6 -7.20 1.22 23.41
C LEU A 6 -7.20 0.10 24.46
N LEU A 7 -6.47 -0.96 24.18
CA LEU A 7 -6.22 -2.06 25.11
C LEU A 7 -4.78 -1.95 25.63
N SER A 8 -4.62 -1.46 26.85
CA SER A 8 -3.32 -1.30 27.47
C SER A 8 -3.42 -1.39 28.99
N SER A 9 -2.46 -2.05 29.62
CA SER A 9 -2.28 -2.02 31.08
C SER A 9 -1.71 -0.69 31.59
N ASP A 10 -1.17 0.14 30.70
CA ASP A 10 -0.64 1.46 31.00
C ASP A 10 -1.77 2.50 30.95
N GLN A 11 -2.28 2.88 32.12
CA GLN A 11 -3.32 3.91 32.23
C GLN A 11 -2.84 5.30 31.78
N GLN A 12 -1.54 5.59 31.88
CA GLN A 12 -0.98 6.90 31.50
C GLN A 12 -1.04 7.07 29.97
N LEU A 13 -0.97 5.98 29.20
CA LEU A 13 -1.05 6.05 27.74
C LEU A 13 -2.38 6.65 27.28
N ALA A 14 -3.50 6.23 27.86
CA ALA A 14 -4.82 6.79 27.53
C ALA A 14 -4.90 8.30 27.85
N GLU A 15 -4.39 8.71 29.02
CA GLU A 15 -4.36 10.11 29.44
C GLU A 15 -3.47 10.95 28.52
N GLN A 16 -2.36 10.40 28.03
CA GLN A 16 -1.44 11.07 27.10
C GLN A 16 -2.04 11.22 25.70
N LEU A 17 -2.83 10.26 25.22
CA LEU A 17 -3.42 10.28 23.88
C LEU A 17 -4.71 11.09 23.81
N GLN A 18 -5.48 11.15 24.88
CA GLN A 18 -6.78 11.84 24.95
C GLN A 18 -6.74 13.30 24.44
N PRO A 19 -5.74 14.15 24.74
CA PRO A 19 -5.69 15.52 24.24
C PRO A 19 -5.50 15.63 22.71
N PHE A 20 -5.05 14.56 22.07
CA PHE A 20 -4.83 14.49 20.61
C PHE A 20 -5.98 13.86 19.86
N CYS A 21 -7.03 13.41 20.58
CA CYS A 21 -8.24 12.83 20.01
C CYS A 21 -9.15 13.97 19.51
N PRO A 22 -9.45 14.07 18.20
CA PRO A 22 -10.35 15.08 17.65
C PRO A 22 -11.79 14.89 18.14
N GLU A 23 -12.62 15.93 18.10
CA GLU A 23 -14.01 15.91 18.60
C GLU A 23 -14.90 14.84 17.97
N GLN A 24 -14.63 14.47 16.69
CA GLN A 24 -15.36 13.42 15.99
C GLN A 24 -14.98 11.99 16.43
N TRP A 25 -13.93 11.85 17.24
CA TRP A 25 -13.44 10.57 17.74
C TRP A 25 -13.67 10.44 19.25
N GLN A 26 -13.94 9.23 19.69
CA GLN A 26 -14.04 8.88 21.11
C GLN A 26 -13.04 7.77 21.43
N LEU A 27 -12.14 8.04 22.38
CA LEU A 27 -11.18 7.07 22.89
C LEU A 27 -11.81 6.31 24.07
N LYS A 28 -11.94 4.99 23.92
CA LYS A 28 -12.34 4.05 24.97
C LYS A 28 -11.10 3.24 25.39
N SER A 29 -10.78 3.20 26.64
CA SER A 29 -9.60 2.47 27.16
C SER A 29 -10.01 1.39 28.15
N TYR A 30 -9.40 0.21 28.01
CA TYR A 30 -9.58 -0.93 28.92
C TYR A 30 -8.23 -1.51 29.31
N SER A 31 -8.11 -1.87 30.58
CA SER A 31 -6.89 -2.46 31.16
C SER A 31 -6.75 -3.96 30.89
N SER A 32 -7.77 -4.61 30.33
CA SER A 32 -7.72 -6.02 29.92
C SER A 32 -8.73 -6.30 28.81
N VAL A 33 -8.44 -7.31 27.99
CA VAL A 33 -9.36 -7.79 26.95
C VAL A 33 -10.64 -8.37 27.58
N ALA A 34 -10.52 -9.04 28.71
CA ALA A 34 -11.68 -9.58 29.43
C ALA A 34 -12.64 -8.46 29.90
N ALA A 35 -12.12 -7.31 30.33
CA ALA A 35 -12.93 -6.17 30.71
C ALA A 35 -13.71 -5.58 29.52
N TYR A 36 -13.10 -5.56 28.34
CA TYR A 36 -13.77 -5.17 27.09
C TYR A 36 -14.84 -6.17 26.69
N LEU A 37 -14.50 -7.46 26.61
CA LEU A 37 -15.40 -8.53 26.18
C LEU A 37 -16.60 -8.68 27.13
N GLY A 38 -16.41 -8.43 28.43
CA GLY A 38 -17.52 -8.50 29.42
C GLY A 38 -18.58 -7.39 29.27
N GLN A 39 -18.32 -6.38 28.45
CA GLN A 39 -19.24 -5.27 28.16
C GLN A 39 -19.84 -5.32 26.76
N HIS A 40 -19.33 -6.18 25.88
CA HIS A 40 -19.69 -6.26 24.47
C HIS A 40 -20.02 -7.71 24.10
N GLU A 41 -21.31 -8.00 23.86
CA GLU A 41 -21.80 -9.32 23.44
C GLU A 41 -22.04 -9.43 21.92
N SER A 42 -21.92 -8.32 21.18
CA SER A 42 -22.14 -8.21 19.73
C SER A 42 -20.94 -7.60 19.01
N GLU A 43 -20.96 -7.60 17.67
CA GLU A 43 -19.94 -6.91 16.86
C GLU A 43 -19.78 -5.48 17.36
N GLY A 44 -18.53 -5.08 17.60
CA GLY A 44 -18.17 -3.72 18.03
C GLY A 44 -18.25 -2.72 16.90
N GLU A 45 -18.51 -1.47 17.25
CA GLU A 45 -18.57 -0.33 16.32
C GLU A 45 -17.23 0.43 16.23
N GLU A 46 -16.18 -0.13 16.78
CA GLU A 46 -14.87 0.51 16.84
C GLU A 46 -14.23 0.55 15.45
N ASP A 47 -13.71 1.74 15.08
CA ASP A 47 -13.01 1.96 13.81
C ASP A 47 -11.51 1.65 13.90
N LEU A 48 -10.94 1.77 15.11
CA LEU A 48 -9.52 1.55 15.37
C LEU A 48 -9.33 0.79 16.68
N LEU A 49 -8.62 -0.33 16.63
CA LEU A 49 -8.07 -1.04 17.79
C LEU A 49 -6.57 -0.73 17.89
N ILE A 50 -6.16 -0.21 19.02
CA ILE A 50 -4.76 -0.10 19.43
C ILE A 50 -4.55 -1.02 20.61
N MET A 51 -3.65 -1.99 20.49
CA MET A 51 -3.38 -2.98 21.52
C MET A 51 -1.91 -2.99 21.91
N ASP A 52 -1.61 -2.81 23.20
CA ASP A 52 -0.25 -2.97 23.71
C ASP A 52 0.13 -4.45 23.73
N GLN A 53 1.32 -4.79 23.21
CA GLN A 53 1.85 -6.14 23.24
C GLN A 53 1.83 -6.77 24.65
N ALA A 54 2.01 -6.01 25.70
CA ALA A 54 1.96 -6.51 27.07
C ALA A 54 0.63 -7.23 27.41
N MET A 55 -0.46 -6.87 26.70
CA MET A 55 -1.77 -7.53 26.83
C MET A 55 -1.79 -8.96 26.31
N LEU A 56 -0.83 -9.34 25.44
CA LEU A 56 -0.77 -10.68 24.83
C LEU A 56 -0.27 -11.75 25.81
N GLN A 57 0.41 -11.36 26.89
CA GLN A 57 1.01 -12.33 27.84
C GLN A 57 -0.04 -13.20 28.52
N ASP A 58 -1.24 -12.67 28.70
CA ASP A 58 -2.36 -13.33 29.38
C ASP A 58 -3.44 -13.85 28.42
N LEU A 59 -3.19 -13.77 27.08
CA LEU A 59 -4.17 -14.13 26.06
C LEU A 59 -3.76 -15.36 25.26
N THR A 60 -4.72 -16.24 25.05
CA THR A 60 -4.59 -17.32 24.08
C THR A 60 -4.83 -16.81 22.65
N MET A 61 -4.29 -17.50 21.66
CA MET A 61 -4.56 -17.19 20.24
C MET A 61 -6.06 -17.25 19.90
N ALA A 62 -6.84 -18.09 20.62
CA ALA A 62 -8.30 -18.17 20.44
C ALA A 62 -8.99 -16.87 20.90
N GLU A 63 -8.57 -16.29 22.01
CA GLU A 63 -9.13 -15.04 22.53
C GLU A 63 -8.77 -13.84 21.62
N ILE A 64 -7.55 -13.80 21.09
CA ILE A 64 -7.13 -12.78 20.12
C ILE A 64 -7.98 -12.91 18.85
N ARG A 65 -8.18 -14.13 18.37
CA ARG A 65 -9.03 -14.37 17.19
C ARG A 65 -10.48 -13.96 17.46
N ASN A 66 -11.02 -14.25 18.63
CA ASN A 66 -12.37 -13.81 19.00
C ASN A 66 -12.47 -12.28 19.04
N LEU A 67 -11.48 -11.59 19.60
CA LEU A 67 -11.41 -10.14 19.58
C LEU A 67 -11.43 -9.59 18.14
N THR A 68 -10.66 -10.17 17.23
CA THR A 68 -10.64 -9.73 15.82
C THR A 68 -11.96 -10.02 15.10
N LEU A 69 -12.67 -11.08 15.46
CA LEU A 69 -13.99 -11.39 14.92
C LEU A 69 -15.08 -10.44 15.42
N LEU A 70 -14.94 -9.92 16.65
CA LEU A 70 -15.85 -8.90 17.17
C LEU A 70 -15.61 -7.52 16.56
N LEU A 71 -14.45 -7.29 15.98
CA LEU A 71 -14.04 -6.02 15.38
C LEU A 71 -13.72 -6.19 13.88
N PRO A 72 -14.66 -6.68 13.06
CA PRO A 72 -14.37 -7.08 11.68
C PRO A 72 -13.97 -5.92 10.77
N MET A 73 -14.37 -4.69 11.13
CA MET A 73 -14.13 -3.48 10.34
C MET A 73 -13.15 -2.52 11.00
N ALA A 74 -12.60 -2.86 12.16
CA ALA A 74 -11.61 -2.02 12.82
C ALA A 74 -10.22 -2.18 12.20
N VAL A 75 -9.53 -1.08 12.01
CA VAL A 75 -8.09 -1.10 11.79
C VAL A 75 -7.41 -1.57 13.07
N ARG A 76 -6.57 -2.59 13.00
CA ARG A 76 -5.95 -3.23 14.17
C ARG A 76 -4.45 -2.94 14.17
N ILE A 77 -3.98 -2.26 15.20
CA ILE A 77 -2.60 -1.85 15.38
C ILE A 77 -2.06 -2.41 16.69
N MET A 78 -0.90 -3.04 16.65
CA MET A 78 -0.19 -3.48 17.84
C MET A 78 0.94 -2.51 18.17
N LEU A 79 1.01 -2.11 19.43
CA LEU A 79 2.16 -1.38 19.98
C LEU A 79 3.19 -2.40 20.46
N VAL A 80 4.37 -2.35 19.88
CA VAL A 80 5.48 -3.25 20.19
C VAL A 80 6.66 -2.45 20.73
N PRO A 81 7.44 -2.97 21.70
CA PRO A 81 8.74 -2.41 22.05
C PRO A 81 9.70 -2.49 20.86
N ASP A 82 10.67 -1.61 20.83
CA ASP A 82 11.69 -1.62 19.79
C ASP A 82 12.44 -2.97 19.75
N CYS A 83 12.75 -3.44 18.54
CA CYS A 83 13.53 -4.66 18.27
C CYS A 83 12.89 -6.01 18.66
N GLN A 84 11.58 -6.19 18.47
CA GLN A 84 10.92 -7.49 18.71
C GLN A 84 10.28 -8.08 17.44
N ASP A 85 11.09 -8.36 16.44
CA ASP A 85 10.65 -8.93 15.15
C ASP A 85 9.89 -10.25 15.27
N GLU A 86 10.24 -11.11 16.22
CA GLU A 86 9.58 -12.40 16.44
C GLU A 86 8.09 -12.23 16.79
N ILE A 87 7.75 -11.21 17.58
CA ILE A 87 6.37 -10.92 17.97
C ILE A 87 5.58 -10.39 16.78
N VAL A 88 6.18 -9.49 16.01
CA VAL A 88 5.56 -8.98 14.78
C VAL A 88 5.20 -10.15 13.87
N LEU A 89 6.14 -11.08 13.63
CA LEU A 89 5.91 -12.24 12.76
C LEU A 89 4.78 -13.17 13.29
N GLN A 90 4.69 -13.35 14.60
CA GLN A 90 3.68 -14.20 15.21
C GLN A 90 2.25 -13.67 15.02
N TYR A 91 2.08 -12.34 14.98
CA TYR A 91 0.76 -11.69 14.97
C TYR A 91 0.40 -10.95 13.67
N LEU A 92 1.18 -11.15 12.60
CA LEU A 92 0.93 -10.56 11.27
C LEU A 92 -0.48 -10.85 10.71
N GLN A 93 -1.05 -12.01 11.05
CA GLN A 93 -2.40 -12.39 10.59
C GLN A 93 -3.54 -11.77 11.40
N GLN A 94 -3.26 -11.17 12.54
CA GLN A 94 -4.25 -10.60 13.46
C GLN A 94 -4.27 -9.08 13.44
N PHE A 95 -3.11 -8.45 13.18
CA PHE A 95 -2.95 -7.01 13.18
C PHE A 95 -2.54 -6.49 11.82
N HIS A 96 -3.13 -5.36 11.41
CA HIS A 96 -2.86 -4.72 10.12
C HIS A 96 -1.51 -4.02 10.08
N SER A 97 -1.10 -3.43 11.22
CA SER A 97 0.20 -2.76 11.33
C SER A 97 0.73 -2.79 12.76
N PHE A 98 2.00 -2.47 12.88
CA PHE A 98 2.74 -2.43 14.15
C PHE A 98 3.36 -1.05 14.33
N SER A 99 3.40 -0.55 15.54
CA SER A 99 3.94 0.76 15.88
C SER A 99 4.78 0.68 17.15
N SER A 100 5.70 1.63 17.34
CA SER A 100 6.44 1.70 18.58
C SER A 100 5.50 1.90 19.77
N ARG A 101 5.83 1.27 20.90
CA ARG A 101 5.11 1.45 22.16
C ARG A 101 5.08 2.91 22.63
N GLN A 102 6.08 3.70 22.23
CA GLN A 102 6.15 5.13 22.50
C GLN A 102 5.33 5.92 21.46
N LEU A 103 4.03 5.65 21.37
CA LEU A 103 3.15 6.35 20.47
C LEU A 103 3.02 7.81 20.89
N SER A 104 3.60 8.73 20.11
CA SER A 104 3.46 10.16 20.34
C SER A 104 2.06 10.66 20.00
N GLY A 105 1.64 11.79 20.59
CA GLY A 105 0.35 12.41 20.26
C GLY A 105 0.22 12.79 18.77
N THR A 106 1.32 13.20 18.13
CA THR A 106 1.36 13.45 16.66
C THR A 106 1.21 12.17 15.87
N GLY A 107 1.89 11.09 16.28
CA GLY A 107 1.75 9.76 15.68
C GLY A 107 0.32 9.22 15.82
N PHE A 108 -0.29 9.38 16.98
CA PHE A 108 -1.69 9.01 17.20
C PHE A 108 -2.65 9.78 16.29
N ARG A 109 -2.47 11.09 16.14
CA ARG A 109 -3.29 11.90 15.21
C ARG A 109 -3.11 11.46 13.78
N ALA A 110 -1.90 11.12 13.36
CA ALA A 110 -1.63 10.59 12.02
C ALA A 110 -2.34 9.22 11.79
N LEU A 111 -2.41 8.35 12.80
CA LEU A 111 -3.18 7.11 12.74
C LEU A 111 -4.67 7.37 12.56
N LEU A 112 -5.25 8.31 13.31
CA LEU A 112 -6.67 8.67 13.18
C LEU A 112 -6.99 9.20 11.78
N GLN A 113 -6.14 10.08 11.23
CA GLN A 113 -6.28 10.58 9.86
C GLN A 113 -6.23 9.46 8.83
N ARG A 114 -5.35 8.49 9.01
CA ARG A 114 -5.21 7.32 8.15
C ARG A 114 -6.48 6.47 8.17
N VAL A 115 -7.01 6.14 9.35
CA VAL A 115 -8.26 5.38 9.48
C VAL A 115 -9.42 6.14 8.85
N GLN A 116 -9.48 7.45 9.03
CA GLN A 116 -10.49 8.30 8.40
C GLN A 116 -10.40 8.26 6.86
N ALA A 117 -9.19 8.29 6.29
CA ALA A 117 -8.99 8.18 4.85
C ALA A 117 -9.56 6.88 4.27
N LEU A 118 -9.43 5.75 4.99
CA LEU A 118 -10.01 4.47 4.57
C LEU A 118 -11.54 4.49 4.46
N GLN A 119 -12.23 5.35 5.21
CA GLN A 119 -13.69 5.42 5.17
C GLN A 119 -14.21 6.12 3.90
N TRP A 120 -13.39 6.96 3.29
CA TRP A 120 -13.73 7.61 2.01
C TRP A 120 -13.66 6.67 0.81
N LEU A 121 -12.95 5.54 0.96
CA LEU A 121 -12.87 4.53 -0.09
C LEU A 121 -14.13 3.66 -0.06
N THR A 122 -14.96 3.82 -1.09
CA THR A 122 -16.21 3.07 -1.22
C THR A 122 -15.97 1.77 -1.98
N PHE A 123 -16.11 0.65 -1.28
CA PHE A 123 -16.07 -0.69 -1.86
C PHE A 123 -17.40 -1.40 -1.62
N ASP A 124 -17.65 -2.42 -2.41
CA ASP A 124 -18.69 -3.40 -2.08
C ASP A 124 -18.48 -3.91 -0.64
N PRO A 125 -19.55 -4.01 0.19
CA PRO A 125 -19.41 -4.41 1.60
C PRO A 125 -18.74 -5.77 1.80
N ALA A 126 -18.91 -6.72 0.88
CA ALA A 126 -18.28 -8.03 0.97
C ALA A 126 -16.77 -7.92 0.69
N LEU A 127 -16.36 -7.20 -0.35
CA LEU A 127 -14.96 -6.92 -0.64
C LEU A 127 -14.30 -6.19 0.53
N ARG A 128 -14.94 -5.14 1.05
CA ARG A 128 -14.40 -4.38 2.19
C ARG A 128 -14.15 -5.28 3.40
N ARG A 129 -15.09 -6.17 3.75
CA ARG A 129 -14.95 -7.13 4.84
C ARG A 129 -13.78 -8.10 4.60
N GLN A 130 -13.60 -8.58 3.36
CA GLN A 130 -12.47 -9.42 2.99
C GLN A 130 -11.14 -8.68 3.15
N LEU A 131 -11.04 -7.44 2.68
CA LEU A 131 -9.82 -6.63 2.81
C LEU A 131 -9.43 -6.38 4.28
N PHE A 132 -10.40 -6.27 5.19
CA PHE A 132 -10.14 -6.17 6.63
C PHE A 132 -9.78 -7.52 7.29
N SER A 133 -10.15 -8.64 6.69
CA SER A 133 -10.00 -9.95 7.35
C SER A 133 -8.55 -10.43 7.48
N LEU A 134 -7.64 -9.96 6.64
CA LEU A 134 -6.24 -10.40 6.50
C LEU A 134 -6.05 -11.87 6.08
N GLN A 135 -7.12 -12.68 6.02
CA GLN A 135 -7.00 -14.12 5.82
C GLN A 135 -6.55 -14.50 4.41
N ASP A 136 -6.94 -13.69 3.42
CA ASP A 136 -6.64 -13.92 2.00
C ASP A 136 -5.77 -12.79 1.41
N LEU A 137 -5.20 -11.94 2.25
CA LEU A 137 -4.24 -10.93 1.82
C LEU A 137 -2.82 -11.51 1.84
N PRO A 138 -2.00 -11.19 0.83
CA PRO A 138 -0.59 -11.49 0.93
C PRO A 138 -0.02 -10.74 2.14
N LEU A 139 0.73 -11.46 2.98
CA LEU A 139 1.42 -10.85 4.12
C LEU A 139 2.56 -9.98 3.61
N VAL A 140 2.85 -8.89 4.32
CA VAL A 140 4.10 -8.14 4.07
C VAL A 140 5.25 -9.08 4.38
N PRO A 141 6.06 -9.46 3.39
CA PRO A 141 7.14 -10.41 3.62
C PRO A 141 8.11 -9.87 4.67
N LYS A 142 8.71 -10.77 5.44
CA LYS A 142 9.71 -10.41 6.45
C LYS A 142 10.79 -9.49 5.88
N ILE A 143 11.27 -9.82 4.68
CA ILE A 143 12.29 -9.04 3.99
C ILE A 143 11.86 -7.60 3.70
N ALA A 144 10.60 -7.35 3.36
CA ALA A 144 10.08 -6.00 3.15
C ALA A 144 10.01 -5.21 4.46
N SER A 145 9.66 -5.85 5.57
CA SER A 145 9.67 -5.24 6.90
C SER A 145 11.09 -4.91 7.36
N GLU A 146 12.06 -5.81 7.12
CA GLU A 146 13.47 -5.59 7.42
C GLU A 146 14.05 -4.43 6.60
N VAL A 147 13.75 -4.39 5.29
CA VAL A 147 14.15 -3.29 4.41
C VAL A 147 13.54 -1.96 4.90
N LYS A 148 12.27 -1.95 5.30
CA LYS A 148 11.63 -0.76 5.86
C LYS A 148 12.31 -0.27 7.13
N SER A 149 12.57 -1.17 8.07
CA SER A 149 13.23 -0.83 9.33
C SER A 149 14.61 -0.18 9.10
N MET A 150 15.35 -0.67 8.11
CA MET A 150 16.63 -0.06 7.75
C MET A 150 16.50 1.29 7.05
N LEU A 151 15.45 1.50 6.26
CA LEU A 151 15.21 2.78 5.60
C LEU A 151 14.78 3.88 6.56
N ASP A 152 14.15 3.51 7.67
CA ASP A 152 13.78 4.44 8.74
C ASP A 152 15.01 4.82 9.61
N ASP A 153 16.16 4.14 9.43
CA ASP A 153 17.42 4.47 10.08
C ASP A 153 18.20 5.53 9.26
N PRO A 154 18.50 6.71 9.84
CA PRO A 154 19.27 7.75 9.16
C PRO A 154 20.68 7.33 8.73
N ASP A 155 21.25 6.30 9.40
CA ASP A 155 22.58 5.76 9.14
C ASP A 155 22.52 4.46 8.30
N ALA A 156 21.42 4.24 7.55
CA ALA A 156 21.23 3.04 6.74
C ALA A 156 22.41 2.77 5.79
N ASP A 157 23.04 1.61 5.96
CA ASP A 157 24.16 1.15 5.15
C ASP A 157 23.63 0.34 3.93
N ILE A 158 23.91 0.83 2.71
CA ILE A 158 23.54 0.16 1.46
C ILE A 158 24.10 -1.26 1.38
N ASP A 159 25.30 -1.50 1.92
CA ASP A 159 25.89 -2.84 1.91
C ASP A 159 25.19 -3.79 2.90
N ALA A 160 24.69 -3.27 4.02
CA ALA A 160 23.86 -4.06 4.93
C ALA A 160 22.51 -4.41 4.30
N LEU A 161 21.89 -3.45 3.61
CA LEU A 161 20.64 -3.64 2.88
C LEU A 161 20.79 -4.64 1.72
N SER A 162 21.89 -4.57 0.97
CA SER A 162 22.23 -5.56 -0.06
C SER A 162 22.29 -6.97 0.48
N ARG A 163 22.95 -7.17 1.62
CA ARG A 163 23.07 -8.49 2.27
C ARG A 163 21.73 -9.09 2.66
N ILE A 164 20.77 -8.26 3.09
CA ILE A 164 19.42 -8.72 3.40
C ILE A 164 18.70 -9.20 2.13
N ILE A 165 18.77 -8.43 1.06
CA ILE A 165 18.14 -8.77 -0.22
C ILE A 165 18.78 -10.02 -0.84
N GLU A 166 20.09 -10.16 -0.75
CA GLU A 166 20.86 -11.28 -1.29
C GLU A 166 20.58 -12.63 -0.58
N GLN A 167 19.94 -12.60 0.60
CA GLN A 167 19.47 -13.82 1.26
C GLN A 167 18.32 -14.49 0.51
N ASP A 168 17.53 -13.71 -0.26
CA ASP A 168 16.48 -14.23 -1.12
C ASP A 168 16.93 -14.20 -2.59
N THR A 169 17.30 -15.37 -3.11
CA THR A 169 17.79 -15.51 -4.48
C THR A 169 16.75 -15.16 -5.54
N THR A 170 15.46 -15.36 -5.25
CA THR A 170 14.37 -15.03 -6.16
C THR A 170 14.20 -13.51 -6.24
N LEU A 171 14.13 -12.85 -5.10
CA LEU A 171 14.06 -11.39 -5.02
C LEU A 171 15.29 -10.75 -5.67
N THR A 172 16.50 -11.23 -5.35
CA THR A 172 17.76 -10.76 -5.94
C THR A 172 17.71 -10.84 -7.47
N SER A 173 17.31 -12.00 -8.01
CA SER A 173 17.24 -12.20 -9.47
C SER A 173 16.26 -11.23 -10.12
N ARG A 174 15.07 -11.04 -9.54
CA ARG A 174 14.04 -10.14 -10.04
C ARG A 174 14.47 -8.68 -9.96
N LEU A 175 15.08 -8.29 -8.85
CA LEU A 175 15.59 -6.93 -8.66
C LEU A 175 16.66 -6.60 -9.70
N LEU A 176 17.62 -7.50 -9.91
CA LEU A 176 18.68 -7.32 -10.92
C LEU A 176 18.14 -7.34 -12.35
N GLN A 177 17.16 -8.22 -12.65
CA GLN A 177 16.48 -8.23 -13.93
C GLN A 177 15.79 -6.89 -14.20
N LEU A 178 15.12 -6.33 -13.21
CA LEU A 178 14.46 -5.03 -13.31
C LEU A 178 15.49 -3.90 -13.44
N ALA A 179 16.54 -3.90 -12.63
CA ALA A 179 17.61 -2.90 -12.70
C ALA A 179 18.31 -2.86 -14.07
N ASN A 180 18.44 -4.02 -14.71
CA ASN A 180 19.06 -4.14 -16.03
C ASN A 180 18.06 -4.00 -17.19
N SER A 181 16.80 -3.79 -16.89
CA SER A 181 15.78 -3.62 -17.93
C SER A 181 15.92 -2.24 -18.59
N PRO A 182 15.62 -2.10 -19.90
CA PRO A 182 15.56 -0.81 -20.59
C PRO A 182 14.63 0.19 -19.89
N TYR A 183 13.68 -0.32 -19.12
CA TYR A 183 12.76 0.43 -18.29
C TYR A 183 13.45 1.36 -17.29
N MET A 184 14.51 0.89 -16.62
CA MET A 184 15.26 1.69 -15.65
C MET A 184 16.16 2.73 -16.31
N GLY A 185 16.47 2.56 -17.58
CA GLY A 185 17.26 3.51 -18.38
C GLY A 185 18.71 3.65 -17.92
N PHE A 186 19.24 2.66 -17.19
CA PHE A 186 20.65 2.66 -16.81
C PHE A 186 21.54 2.29 -18.00
N SER A 187 22.64 3.01 -18.18
CA SER A 187 23.53 2.87 -19.34
C SER A 187 24.41 1.60 -19.31
N LYS A 188 24.48 0.91 -18.19
CA LYS A 188 25.31 -0.30 -18.00
C LYS A 188 24.57 -1.29 -17.11
N ASP A 189 24.62 -2.55 -17.50
CA ASP A 189 24.12 -3.66 -16.67
C ASP A 189 24.94 -3.82 -15.39
N THR A 190 24.30 -4.36 -14.37
CA THR A 190 24.95 -4.67 -13.09
C THR A 190 24.54 -6.05 -12.62
N SER A 191 25.51 -6.77 -12.01
CA SER A 191 25.25 -8.01 -11.26
C SER A 191 25.35 -7.80 -9.74
N SER A 192 25.59 -6.55 -9.29
CA SER A 192 25.70 -6.19 -7.88
C SER A 192 24.41 -5.57 -7.39
N VAL A 193 23.85 -6.11 -6.32
CA VAL A 193 22.66 -5.58 -5.65
C VAL A 193 22.95 -4.19 -5.08
N SER A 194 24.11 -3.95 -4.47
CA SER A 194 24.47 -2.65 -3.91
C SER A 194 24.55 -1.56 -4.99
N VAL A 195 25.11 -1.90 -6.17
CA VAL A 195 25.15 -0.98 -7.32
C VAL A 195 23.72 -0.71 -7.85
N ALA A 196 22.87 -1.74 -7.91
CA ALA A 196 21.48 -1.58 -8.29
C ALA A 196 20.74 -0.64 -7.32
N ILE A 197 20.89 -0.85 -6.01
CA ILE A 197 20.32 -0.01 -4.96
C ILE A 197 20.81 1.45 -5.09
N SER A 198 22.11 1.65 -5.24
CA SER A 198 22.69 2.99 -5.38
C SER A 198 22.17 3.76 -6.61
N ARG A 199 21.83 3.03 -7.67
CA ARG A 199 21.26 3.63 -8.91
C ARG A 199 19.78 3.91 -8.81
N MET A 200 19.02 3.01 -8.17
CA MET A 200 17.57 3.12 -8.02
C MET A 200 17.16 4.09 -6.92
N GLY A 201 18.00 4.24 -5.91
CA GLY A 201 17.62 4.94 -4.68
C GLY A 201 16.80 4.09 -3.72
N LEU A 202 16.83 4.47 -2.45
CA LEU A 202 16.25 3.67 -1.36
C LEU A 202 14.71 3.62 -1.41
N ASN A 203 14.06 4.71 -1.82
CA ASN A 203 12.60 4.78 -1.90
C ASN A 203 12.05 3.84 -2.97
N LEU A 204 12.67 3.87 -4.17
CA LEU A 204 12.27 2.98 -5.26
C LEU A 204 12.55 1.51 -4.91
N LEU A 205 13.71 1.24 -4.29
CA LEU A 205 14.05 -0.09 -3.81
C LEU A 205 12.96 -0.65 -2.90
N TYR A 206 12.53 0.11 -1.88
CA TYR A 206 11.51 -0.35 -0.95
C TYR A 206 10.20 -0.69 -1.65
N GLY A 207 9.70 0.22 -2.49
CA GLY A 207 8.49 -0.04 -3.27
C GLY A 207 8.61 -1.29 -4.16
N LEU A 208 9.77 -1.51 -4.79
CA LEU A 208 10.03 -2.69 -5.60
C LEU A 208 10.14 -3.96 -4.77
N VAL A 209 10.84 -3.93 -3.64
CA VAL A 209 10.92 -5.07 -2.72
C VAL A 209 9.52 -5.50 -2.29
N VAL A 210 8.69 -4.54 -1.84
CA VAL A 210 7.31 -4.84 -1.48
C VAL A 210 6.55 -5.43 -2.68
N ALA A 211 6.58 -4.77 -3.83
CA ALA A 211 5.85 -5.22 -5.01
C ALA A 211 6.29 -6.60 -5.53
N LEU A 212 7.60 -6.90 -5.47
CA LEU A 212 8.17 -8.16 -5.97
C LEU A 212 8.01 -9.33 -4.97
N THR A 213 7.89 -9.02 -3.69
CA THR A 213 7.73 -10.04 -2.63
C THR A 213 6.28 -10.35 -2.28
N LEU A 214 5.35 -9.49 -2.68
CA LEU A 214 3.90 -9.71 -2.53
C LEU A 214 3.37 -10.70 -3.57
N GLU A 215 4.06 -11.83 -3.75
CA GLU A 215 3.45 -12.93 -4.50
C GLU A 215 2.36 -13.57 -3.64
N PRO A 216 1.15 -13.75 -4.19
CA PRO A 216 0.21 -14.64 -3.55
C PRO A 216 0.90 -16.02 -3.49
N GLU A 217 1.05 -16.58 -2.30
CA GLU A 217 1.22 -18.03 -2.21
C GLU A 217 0.17 -18.60 -3.14
N ALA A 218 0.56 -19.53 -4.04
CA ALA A 218 -0.30 -20.05 -5.09
C ALA A 218 -1.63 -20.51 -4.46
N THR A 219 -2.52 -19.57 -4.28
CA THR A 219 -3.89 -19.83 -3.86
C THR A 219 -4.56 -20.48 -5.05
N SER A 220 -5.51 -21.36 -4.81
CA SER A 220 -6.26 -22.05 -5.85
C SER A 220 -6.97 -21.11 -6.86
N ARG A 221 -6.91 -19.80 -6.65
CA ARG A 221 -7.62 -18.78 -7.43
C ARG A 221 -6.71 -17.91 -8.31
N CYS A 222 -5.42 -17.74 -8.00
CA CYS A 222 -4.49 -16.99 -8.84
C CYS A 222 -3.32 -17.89 -9.25
N SER A 223 -3.16 -18.11 -10.56
CA SER A 223 -2.04 -18.89 -11.09
C SER A 223 -0.76 -18.04 -11.14
N ALA A 224 0.40 -18.70 -11.03
CA ALA A 224 1.70 -18.03 -11.19
C ALA A 224 1.82 -17.30 -12.55
N GLU A 225 1.21 -17.88 -13.59
CA GLU A 225 1.17 -17.32 -14.95
C GLU A 225 0.40 -16.00 -14.99
N ARG A 226 -0.72 -15.94 -14.26
CA ARG A 226 -1.51 -14.71 -14.12
C ARG A 226 -0.77 -13.64 -13.33
N GLY A 227 -0.09 -14.00 -12.25
CA GLY A 227 0.78 -13.09 -11.49
C GLY A 227 1.86 -12.44 -12.37
N GLN A 228 2.51 -13.25 -13.22
CA GLN A 228 3.50 -12.74 -14.19
C GLN A 228 2.89 -11.78 -15.21
N GLN A 229 1.69 -12.07 -15.71
CA GLN A 229 0.98 -11.18 -16.63
C GLN A 229 0.67 -9.82 -15.95
N ILE A 230 0.16 -9.83 -14.72
CA ILE A 230 -0.13 -8.62 -13.97
C ILE A 230 1.15 -7.80 -13.74
N LEU A 231 2.25 -8.46 -13.35
CA LEU A 231 3.53 -7.80 -13.18
C LEU A 231 4.01 -7.14 -14.48
N ALA A 232 3.95 -7.86 -15.60
CA ALA A 232 4.35 -7.32 -16.91
C ALA A 232 3.49 -6.10 -17.32
N GLN A 233 2.19 -6.16 -17.08
CA GLN A 233 1.28 -5.04 -17.33
C GLN A 233 1.59 -3.83 -16.43
N SER A 234 1.87 -4.07 -15.15
CA SER A 234 2.24 -3.00 -14.20
C SER A 234 3.53 -2.29 -14.62
N LEU A 235 4.53 -3.05 -15.09
CA LEU A 235 5.77 -2.48 -15.63
C LEU A 235 5.52 -1.64 -16.88
N GLN A 236 4.65 -2.10 -17.78
CA GLN A 236 4.31 -1.37 -18.98
C GLN A 236 3.61 -0.04 -18.65
N GLN A 237 2.71 -0.05 -17.68
CA GLN A 237 2.04 1.17 -17.21
C GLN A 237 2.99 2.11 -16.49
N ALA A 238 3.85 1.58 -15.62
CA ALA A 238 4.86 2.36 -14.93
C ALA A 238 5.77 3.09 -15.93
N ARG A 239 6.09 2.44 -17.05
CA ARG A 239 6.88 3.02 -18.14
C ARG A 239 6.16 4.22 -18.79
N LEU A 240 4.87 4.06 -19.11
CA LEU A 240 4.08 5.15 -19.68
C LEU A 240 3.92 6.30 -18.67
N ALA A 241 3.55 5.99 -17.44
CA ALA A 241 3.36 6.98 -16.38
C ALA A 241 4.64 7.79 -16.12
N ARG A 242 5.80 7.13 -16.07
CA ARG A 242 7.09 7.78 -15.90
C ARG A 242 7.44 8.69 -17.08
N LYS A 243 7.24 8.23 -18.32
CA LYS A 243 7.46 9.03 -19.53
C LYS A 243 6.57 10.28 -19.55
N PHE A 244 5.28 10.10 -19.22
CA PHE A 244 4.37 11.22 -19.13
C PHE A 244 4.79 12.20 -18.02
N CYS A 245 5.09 11.72 -16.83
CA CYS A 245 5.56 12.53 -15.71
C CYS A 245 6.79 13.38 -16.10
N ALA A 246 7.77 12.77 -16.77
CA ALA A 246 8.97 13.47 -17.24
C ALA A 246 8.63 14.55 -18.28
N LEU A 247 7.75 14.27 -19.25
CA LEU A 247 7.29 15.24 -20.25
C LEU A 247 6.51 16.40 -19.65
N ALA A 248 5.76 16.13 -18.57
CA ALA A 248 5.00 17.13 -17.83
C ALA A 248 5.86 17.93 -16.82
N GLY A 249 7.18 17.71 -16.80
CA GLY A 249 8.12 18.45 -15.97
C GLY A 249 8.34 17.89 -14.57
N GLY A 250 7.89 16.64 -14.32
CA GLY A 250 8.12 15.96 -13.05
C GLY A 250 9.61 15.74 -12.77
N ASP A 251 10.01 15.99 -11.53
CA ASP A 251 11.36 15.74 -11.05
C ASP A 251 11.67 14.25 -10.92
N HIS A 252 12.91 13.92 -10.56
CA HIS A 252 13.35 12.53 -10.43
C HIS A 252 12.55 11.78 -9.35
N GLU A 253 12.26 12.44 -8.25
CA GLU A 253 11.53 11.87 -7.13
C GLU A 253 10.09 11.52 -7.51
N GLN A 254 9.39 12.42 -8.19
CA GLN A 254 8.05 12.18 -8.71
C GLN A 254 8.01 11.05 -9.75
N GLN A 255 9.04 10.97 -10.61
CA GLN A 255 9.16 9.88 -11.57
C GLN A 255 9.35 8.51 -10.89
N GLU A 256 10.09 8.44 -9.79
CA GLU A 256 10.21 7.22 -8.97
C GLU A 256 8.91 6.86 -8.28
N GLU A 257 8.22 7.84 -7.69
CA GLU A 257 6.91 7.62 -7.06
C GLU A 257 5.89 7.03 -8.02
N VAL A 258 5.82 7.56 -9.23
CA VAL A 258 4.94 7.06 -10.29
C VAL A 258 5.20 5.57 -10.57
N VAL A 259 6.46 5.16 -10.61
CA VAL A 259 6.84 3.75 -10.81
C VAL A 259 6.34 2.88 -9.68
N ILE A 260 6.63 3.29 -8.44
CA ILE A 260 6.24 2.55 -7.23
C ILE A 260 4.70 2.41 -7.17
N CYS A 261 3.98 3.50 -7.38
CA CYS A 261 2.52 3.49 -7.34
C CYS A 261 1.92 2.63 -8.47
N SER A 262 2.53 2.61 -9.66
CA SER A 262 2.11 1.71 -10.75
C SER A 262 2.29 0.24 -10.36
N MET A 263 3.40 -0.11 -9.69
CA MET A 263 3.64 -1.46 -9.19
C MET A 263 2.63 -1.84 -8.11
N PHE A 264 2.30 -0.91 -7.20
CA PHE A 264 1.25 -1.13 -6.20
C PHE A 264 -0.14 -1.30 -6.82
N THR A 265 -0.42 -0.64 -7.93
CA THR A 265 -1.66 -0.91 -8.67
C THR A 265 -1.72 -2.37 -9.14
N GLY A 266 -0.61 -2.92 -9.64
CA GLY A 266 -0.49 -4.34 -9.97
C GLY A 266 -0.77 -5.26 -8.78
N PHE A 267 -0.25 -4.89 -7.61
CA PHE A 267 -0.58 -5.58 -6.37
C PHE A 267 -2.09 -5.56 -6.06
N GLY A 268 -2.76 -4.43 -6.24
CA GLY A 268 -4.22 -4.36 -6.09
C GLY A 268 -4.98 -5.31 -7.03
N HIS A 269 -4.51 -5.50 -8.28
CA HIS A 269 -5.06 -6.51 -9.19
C HIS A 269 -4.88 -7.93 -8.66
N LEU A 270 -3.70 -8.26 -8.15
CA LEU A 270 -3.45 -9.57 -7.54
C LEU A 270 -4.40 -9.83 -6.36
N VAL A 271 -4.59 -8.84 -5.49
CA VAL A 271 -5.51 -8.96 -4.37
C VAL A 271 -6.95 -9.21 -4.82
N LEU A 272 -7.43 -8.48 -5.81
CA LEU A 272 -8.77 -8.68 -6.36
C LEU A 272 -8.93 -10.11 -6.88
N GLU A 273 -8.01 -10.61 -7.69
CA GLU A 273 -8.08 -11.96 -8.24
C GLU A 273 -8.00 -13.06 -7.18
N CYS A 274 -7.13 -12.90 -6.18
CA CYS A 274 -7.03 -13.83 -5.06
C CYS A 274 -8.33 -13.91 -4.25
N ASN A 275 -9.09 -12.81 -4.21
CA ASN A 275 -10.38 -12.75 -3.53
C ASN A 275 -11.58 -13.10 -4.44
N GLY A 276 -11.33 -13.56 -5.67
CA GLY A 276 -12.36 -14.01 -6.59
C GLY A 276 -13.10 -12.89 -7.32
N TYR A 277 -12.60 -11.66 -7.25
CA TYR A 277 -13.05 -10.56 -8.08
C TYR A 277 -12.24 -10.60 -9.37
N PRO A 278 -12.89 -10.72 -10.55
CA PRO A 278 -12.16 -10.66 -11.79
C PRO A 278 -11.50 -9.30 -11.91
N SER A 279 -10.18 -9.26 -11.85
CA SER A 279 -9.47 -8.09 -12.31
C SER A 279 -9.53 -8.14 -13.82
N ARG A 280 -10.53 -7.47 -14.38
CA ARG A 280 -10.62 -7.33 -15.84
C ARG A 280 -9.37 -6.66 -16.35
N GLN A 281 -8.98 -7.03 -17.54
CA GLN A 281 -7.84 -6.39 -18.18
C GLN A 281 -8.13 -4.88 -18.19
N TRP A 282 -7.15 -4.09 -17.82
CA TRP A 282 -7.16 -2.64 -17.62
C TRP A 282 -7.83 -1.81 -18.75
N HIS A 283 -8.21 -2.43 -19.85
CA HIS A 283 -8.78 -1.84 -21.05
C HIS A 283 -10.23 -2.27 -21.33
N GLU A 284 -10.85 -3.11 -20.50
CA GLU A 284 -12.16 -3.71 -20.81
C GLU A 284 -13.35 -3.04 -20.11
N THR A 285 -13.11 -2.20 -19.11
CA THR A 285 -14.20 -1.55 -18.34
C THR A 285 -14.02 -0.05 -18.15
N ALA A 286 -15.15 0.65 -18.11
CA ALA A 286 -15.16 2.02 -17.62
C ALA A 286 -14.81 2.07 -16.12
N PRO A 287 -13.95 3.02 -15.66
CA PRO A 287 -13.54 3.13 -14.27
C PRO A 287 -14.69 3.25 -13.26
N GLU A 288 -15.87 3.48 -13.72
CA GLU A 288 -17.04 3.78 -12.89
C GLU A 288 -17.78 2.53 -12.40
N GLU A 289 -17.45 1.33 -12.91
CA GLU A 289 -18.25 0.13 -12.69
C GLU A 289 -17.59 -0.98 -11.84
N GLU A 290 -16.26 -0.91 -11.56
CA GLU A 290 -15.56 -1.96 -10.81
C GLU A 290 -14.62 -1.38 -9.72
N PRO A 291 -14.35 -2.16 -8.64
CA PRO A 291 -13.39 -1.73 -7.65
C PRO A 291 -12.02 -1.54 -8.33
N GLU A 292 -11.57 -0.33 -8.40
CA GLU A 292 -10.29 -0.02 -9.02
C GLU A 292 -9.17 -0.67 -8.22
N ALA A 293 -8.35 -1.48 -8.86
CA ALA A 293 -7.19 -2.15 -8.25
C ALA A 293 -6.29 -1.16 -7.51
N ARG A 294 -6.17 0.04 -8.03
CA ARG A 294 -5.47 1.17 -7.45
C ARG A 294 -6.02 1.57 -6.07
N LEU A 295 -7.35 1.64 -5.92
CA LEU A 295 -8.01 1.95 -4.64
C LEU A 295 -7.85 0.79 -3.64
N VAL A 296 -7.91 -0.45 -4.12
CA VAL A 296 -7.64 -1.63 -3.30
C VAL A 296 -6.19 -1.62 -2.80
N ALA A 297 -5.24 -1.30 -3.67
CA ALA A 297 -3.84 -1.13 -3.26
C ALA A 297 -3.69 -0.03 -2.22
N ALA A 298 -4.26 1.16 -2.45
CA ALA A 298 -4.23 2.26 -1.50
C ALA A 298 -4.81 1.88 -0.14
N PHE A 299 -5.93 1.16 -0.14
CA PHE A 299 -6.58 0.66 1.06
C PHE A 299 -5.64 -0.24 1.88
N ILE A 300 -5.06 -1.27 1.24
CA ILE A 300 -4.18 -2.22 1.92
C ILE A 300 -2.89 -1.55 2.40
N LEU A 301 -2.26 -0.73 1.55
CA LEU A 301 -1.06 0.00 1.92
C LEU A 301 -1.31 0.94 3.11
N THR A 302 -2.50 1.57 3.16
CA THR A 302 -2.92 2.39 4.30
C THR A 302 -3.09 1.54 5.57
N LEU A 303 -3.71 0.35 5.46
CA LEU A 303 -3.80 -0.60 6.58
C LEU A 303 -2.41 -1.00 7.11
N TRP A 304 -1.46 -1.25 6.22
CA TRP A 304 -0.09 -1.63 6.58
C TRP A 304 0.79 -0.47 7.05
N GLY A 305 0.27 0.76 7.03
CA GLY A 305 0.98 1.91 7.56
C GLY A 305 1.94 2.57 6.60
N PHE A 306 1.76 2.39 5.30
CA PHE A 306 2.53 3.12 4.30
C PHE A 306 2.27 4.63 4.36
N SER A 307 3.25 5.40 3.93
CA SER A 307 3.18 6.86 3.85
C SER A 307 2.10 7.33 2.87
N ASN A 308 1.44 8.44 3.20
CA ASN A 308 0.49 9.14 2.32
C ASN A 308 1.10 9.51 0.97
N ARG A 309 2.40 9.65 0.89
CA ARG A 309 3.14 9.87 -0.35
C ARG A 309 2.77 8.86 -1.45
N PHE A 310 2.57 7.59 -1.07
CA PHE A 310 2.20 6.52 -2.03
C PHE A 310 0.71 6.28 -2.08
N THR A 311 0.00 6.46 -0.97
CA THR A 311 -1.43 6.14 -0.91
C THR A 311 -2.31 7.23 -1.50
N ASP A 312 -1.97 8.52 -1.31
CA ASP A 312 -2.76 9.64 -1.84
C ASP A 312 -2.82 9.64 -3.38
N PRO A 313 -1.71 9.45 -4.13
CA PRO A 313 -1.79 9.35 -5.59
C PRO A 313 -2.65 8.19 -6.09
N LEU A 314 -2.64 7.06 -5.37
CA LEU A 314 -3.47 5.90 -5.69
C LEU A 314 -4.96 6.16 -5.43
N MET A 315 -5.31 7.04 -4.50
CA MET A 315 -6.69 7.39 -4.17
C MET A 315 -7.29 8.45 -5.11
N ALA A 316 -6.49 9.13 -5.93
CA ALA A 316 -6.98 10.15 -6.84
C ALA A 316 -7.95 9.55 -7.87
N THR A 317 -9.12 10.16 -8.04
CA THR A 317 -10.19 9.68 -8.95
C THR A 317 -10.44 10.60 -10.15
N GLN A 318 -9.79 11.77 -10.19
CA GLN A 318 -9.99 12.77 -11.23
C GLN A 318 -8.64 13.37 -11.64
N LEU A 319 -8.50 13.67 -12.93
CA LEU A 319 -7.41 14.51 -13.40
C LEU A 319 -7.57 15.92 -12.81
N GLN A 320 -6.48 16.49 -12.36
CA GLN A 320 -6.47 17.86 -11.88
C GLN A 320 -6.14 18.79 -13.06
N ASP A 321 -6.93 19.86 -13.20
CA ASP A 321 -6.89 20.71 -14.39
C ASP A 321 -5.61 21.54 -14.52
N LEU A 322 -4.79 21.65 -13.47
CA LEU A 322 -3.56 22.46 -13.47
C LEU A 322 -2.43 21.78 -12.70
N PRO A 323 -1.21 21.75 -13.25
CA PRO A 323 -0.03 21.18 -12.57
C PRO A 323 0.32 21.88 -11.24
N GLU A 324 -0.15 23.09 -11.02
CA GLU A 324 0.13 23.88 -9.81
C GLU A 324 -0.71 23.50 -8.60
N GLN A 325 -1.81 22.76 -8.77
CA GLN A 325 -2.74 22.38 -7.69
C GLN A 325 -2.88 20.88 -7.50
N GLY A 326 -2.32 20.07 -8.38
CA GLY A 326 -2.50 18.64 -8.39
C GLY A 326 -1.23 17.84 -8.19
N SER A 327 -1.39 16.60 -7.76
CA SER A 327 -0.29 15.63 -7.76
C SER A 327 -0.03 15.16 -9.18
N LEU A 328 1.06 15.63 -9.80
CA LEU A 328 1.50 15.13 -11.11
C LEU A 328 1.67 13.61 -11.13
N VAL A 329 2.03 13.03 -9.99
CA VAL A 329 2.10 11.57 -9.80
C VAL A 329 0.73 10.95 -10.00
N ALA A 330 -0.31 11.48 -9.35
CA ALA A 330 -1.69 10.97 -9.47
C ALA A 330 -2.20 11.06 -10.92
N ASP A 331 -1.98 12.21 -11.58
CA ASP A 331 -2.39 12.41 -12.98
C ASP A 331 -1.66 11.45 -13.92
N SER A 332 -0.36 11.21 -13.67
CA SER A 332 0.44 10.26 -14.45
C SER A 332 -0.09 8.84 -14.32
N LEU A 333 -0.49 8.43 -13.12
CA LEU A 333 -1.08 7.12 -12.86
C LEU A 333 -2.45 6.97 -13.54
N LEU A 334 -3.30 7.97 -13.41
CA LEU A 334 -4.62 7.99 -14.05
C LEU A 334 -4.50 7.85 -15.57
N LEU A 335 -3.58 8.58 -16.18
CA LEU A 335 -3.38 8.56 -17.63
C LEU A 335 -2.70 7.27 -18.10
N ALA A 336 -1.80 6.70 -17.31
CA ALA A 336 -1.12 5.46 -17.66
C ALA A 336 -2.00 4.23 -17.54
N ALA A 337 -2.99 4.25 -16.65
CA ALA A 337 -3.98 3.17 -16.53
C ALA A 337 -4.72 2.90 -17.86
N TRP A 338 -4.66 3.84 -18.79
CA TRP A 338 -5.37 3.84 -20.07
C TRP A 338 -4.44 3.74 -21.27
N LEU A 339 -3.50 2.82 -21.20
CA LEU A 339 -2.63 2.52 -22.34
C LEU A 339 -3.46 2.12 -23.57
N PRO A 340 -3.35 2.86 -24.67
CA PRO A 340 -4.04 2.48 -25.89
C PRO A 340 -3.37 1.24 -26.49
N GLN A 341 -3.85 0.05 -26.18
CA GLN A 341 -3.39 -1.15 -26.89
C GLN A 341 -4.04 -1.30 -28.28
N THR A 342 -5.16 -0.63 -28.54
CA THR A 342 -5.93 -0.80 -29.80
C THR A 342 -6.76 0.43 -30.18
N GLY A 343 -6.29 1.67 -30.01
CA GLY A 343 -7.02 2.84 -30.51
C GLY A 343 -8.04 3.44 -29.54
N ALA A 344 -8.37 4.66 -29.78
CA ALA A 344 -8.98 5.74 -29.01
C ALA A 344 -10.24 5.51 -28.16
N ASN A 345 -10.67 4.31 -27.87
CA ASN A 345 -11.97 4.05 -27.24
C ASN A 345 -11.93 3.60 -25.77
N ILE A 346 -10.79 3.72 -25.11
CA ILE A 346 -10.56 3.03 -23.83
C ILE A 346 -10.71 3.96 -22.62
N LEU A 347 -10.45 5.24 -22.77
CA LEU A 347 -10.74 6.22 -21.71
C LEU A 347 -12.24 6.37 -21.55
N GLY A 348 -12.75 6.19 -20.33
CA GLY A 348 -14.13 6.56 -20.02
C GLY A 348 -14.41 7.95 -20.59
N GLN A 349 -15.57 8.13 -21.19
CA GLN A 349 -15.92 9.31 -22.00
C GLN A 349 -15.66 10.64 -21.27
N ARG A 350 -15.80 10.64 -19.94
CA ARG A 350 -15.53 11.78 -19.07
C ARG A 350 -14.03 12.11 -19.00
N LEU A 351 -13.20 11.12 -18.72
CA LEU A 351 -11.75 11.28 -18.57
C LEU A 351 -11.11 11.68 -19.91
N TRP A 352 -11.56 11.05 -21.00
CA TRP A 352 -11.14 11.38 -22.36
C TRP A 352 -11.46 12.85 -22.70
N THR A 353 -12.65 13.31 -22.35
CA THR A 353 -13.06 14.69 -22.58
C THR A 353 -12.26 15.67 -21.72
N GLN A 354 -11.94 15.30 -20.49
CA GLN A 354 -11.08 16.10 -19.62
C GLN A 354 -9.65 16.18 -20.17
N LEU A 355 -9.08 15.02 -20.55
CA LEU A 355 -7.73 14.96 -21.10
C LEU A 355 -7.59 15.80 -22.38
N GLN A 356 -8.54 15.70 -23.32
CA GLN A 356 -8.52 16.47 -24.57
C GLN A 356 -8.55 18.00 -24.35
N LYS A 357 -9.15 18.45 -23.24
CA LYS A 357 -9.23 19.86 -22.87
C LYS A 357 -8.07 20.33 -22.01
N SER A 358 -7.30 19.41 -21.47
CA SER A 358 -6.18 19.69 -20.57
C SER A 358 -4.90 20.03 -21.36
N SER A 359 -3.98 20.70 -20.69
CA SER A 359 -2.60 20.90 -21.20
C SER A 359 -1.82 19.59 -21.38
N TYR A 360 -2.28 18.50 -20.77
CA TYR A 360 -1.65 17.18 -20.82
C TYR A 360 -1.84 16.44 -22.14
N TRP A 361 -2.80 16.82 -22.98
CA TRP A 361 -3.13 16.07 -24.20
C TRP A 361 -1.93 15.80 -25.11
N SER A 362 -1.16 16.83 -25.42
CA SER A 362 0.02 16.69 -26.30
C SER A 362 1.12 15.84 -25.66
N MET A 363 1.34 15.99 -24.38
CA MET A 363 2.37 15.26 -23.63
C MET A 363 2.00 13.78 -23.49
N TRP A 364 0.73 13.49 -23.21
CA TRP A 364 0.22 12.12 -23.15
C TRP A 364 0.33 11.40 -24.51
N ALA A 365 -0.07 12.06 -25.60
CA ALA A 365 0.06 11.52 -26.95
C ALA A 365 1.53 11.23 -27.32
N GLN A 366 2.44 12.13 -26.94
CA GLN A 366 3.87 11.94 -27.13
C GLN A 366 4.41 10.78 -26.28
N ALA A 367 4.01 10.68 -25.02
CA ALA A 367 4.41 9.57 -24.15
C ALA A 367 3.98 8.20 -24.71
N CYS A 368 2.72 8.09 -25.17
CA CYS A 368 2.22 6.89 -25.83
C CYS A 368 3.06 6.51 -27.06
N THR A 369 3.41 7.47 -27.90
CA THR A 369 4.23 7.21 -29.12
C THR A 369 5.62 6.70 -28.75
N LEU A 370 6.26 7.29 -27.73
CA LEU A 370 7.59 6.88 -27.27
C LEU A 370 7.59 5.47 -26.65
N VAL A 371 6.55 5.10 -25.93
CA VAL A 371 6.47 3.77 -25.30
C VAL A 371 6.18 2.66 -26.31
N VAL A 372 5.49 2.96 -27.41
CA VAL A 372 5.22 1.98 -28.49
C VAL A 372 6.44 1.77 -29.39
N SER A 373 7.34 2.75 -29.47
CA SER A 373 8.57 2.69 -30.31
C SER A 373 9.77 2.03 -29.63
N ASP A 374 9.76 1.87 -28.33
CA ASP A 374 10.76 1.14 -27.53
C ASP A 374 10.31 -0.31 -27.26
#